data_00a348a74e6ada49d32c92d1c499d107
#
_entry.id   00a348a74e6ada49d32c92d1c499d107
#
_cell.length_a   1.000
_cell.length_b   1.000
_cell.length_c   1.000
_cell.angle_alpha   90.00
_cell.angle_beta   90.00
_cell.angle_gamma   90.00
#
_symmetry.space_group_name_H-M   'P 1'
#
loop_
_entity.id
_entity.type
_entity.pdbx_description
1 polymer ?
#
loop_
_entity_poly.entity_id
_entity_poly.type
_entity_poly.pdbx_seq_one_letter_code
_entity_poly.pdbx_strand_id
1 'polypeptide(L)'
;MLNKTAWIVSRLSLTTVIAVSSLLSVNSFAQDNEFVEEVVSIGTRGKPRSVSSSPVPVDVLSADDISKTGTDDLLMQLQGSIPSLNVHLQPISDAASMIRPANLRGLSADSTLIFTNGKRRHHASVIAFQGGGVNDGSQGADISVIPAIALKRVEVLRDGASAQYGSDAIAGVINFVLDDISEGGSLSYKMGEYT
;
A
#
# COMPACT_ATOMS: atom_id res chain seq x y z
N MET A 1 -12.83 -4.41 -72.74
CA MET A 1 -13.71 -5.04 -71.74
C MET A 1 -13.05 -5.23 -70.35
N LEU A 2 -12.06 -4.45 -69.99
CA LEU A 2 -11.26 -4.65 -68.74
C LEU A 2 -11.60 -3.67 -67.61
N ASN A 3 -12.60 -2.82 -67.74
CA ASN A 3 -12.80 -1.72 -66.78
C ASN A 3 -13.95 -1.87 -65.79
N LYS A 4 -14.77 -2.92 -65.93
CA LYS A 4 -15.91 -3.11 -65.00
C LYS A 4 -15.57 -3.94 -63.75
N THR A 5 -14.65 -4.87 -63.88
CA THR A 5 -14.22 -5.73 -62.76
C THR A 5 -13.36 -4.99 -61.73
N ALA A 6 -12.47 -4.08 -62.18
CA ALA A 6 -11.62 -3.24 -61.29
C ALA A 6 -12.48 -2.29 -60.46
N TRP A 7 -13.59 -1.76 -60.98
CA TRP A 7 -14.46 -0.85 -60.26
C TRP A 7 -15.31 -1.54 -59.20
N ILE A 8 -15.71 -2.80 -59.40
CA ILE A 8 -16.45 -3.59 -58.41
C ILE A 8 -15.56 -4.00 -57.24
N VAL A 9 -14.31 -4.38 -57.48
CA VAL A 9 -13.36 -4.75 -56.45
C VAL A 9 -12.99 -3.54 -55.57
N SER A 10 -12.85 -2.36 -56.18
CA SER A 10 -12.56 -1.10 -55.43
C SER A 10 -13.73 -0.70 -54.52
N ARG A 11 -14.98 -0.91 -54.93
CA ARG A 11 -16.13 -0.58 -54.09
C ARG A 11 -16.37 -1.62 -52.98
N LEU A 12 -16.05 -2.89 -53.21
CA LEU A 12 -16.17 -3.94 -52.21
C LEU A 12 -15.13 -3.77 -51.07
N SER A 13 -13.92 -3.30 -51.38
CA SER A 13 -12.88 -3.03 -50.41
C SER A 13 -13.18 -1.80 -49.54
N LEU A 14 -13.84 -0.79 -50.08
CA LEU A 14 -14.18 0.41 -49.35
C LEU A 14 -15.36 0.17 -48.35
N THR A 15 -16.34 -0.66 -48.74
CA THR A 15 -17.48 -1.00 -47.85
C THR A 15 -17.06 -1.92 -46.71
N THR A 16 -16.09 -2.82 -46.88
CA THR A 16 -15.57 -3.66 -45.82
C THR A 16 -14.74 -2.87 -44.80
N VAL A 17 -13.98 -1.86 -45.19
CA VAL A 17 -13.21 -1.00 -44.30
C VAL A 17 -14.16 -0.15 -43.42
N ILE A 18 -15.25 0.36 -43.98
CA ILE A 18 -16.25 1.14 -43.21
C ILE A 18 -17.02 0.25 -42.22
N ALA A 19 -17.32 -1.00 -42.58
CA ALA A 19 -18.00 -1.92 -41.69
C ALA A 19 -17.14 -2.40 -40.52
N VAL A 20 -15.83 -2.50 -40.68
CA VAL A 20 -14.90 -2.87 -39.60
C VAL A 20 -14.65 -1.71 -38.64
N SER A 21 -14.67 -0.45 -39.13
CA SER A 21 -14.51 0.72 -38.24
C SER A 21 -15.72 0.99 -37.34
N SER A 22 -16.90 0.54 -37.68
CA SER A 22 -18.10 0.68 -36.85
C SER A 22 -18.21 -0.37 -35.73
N LEU A 23 -17.42 -1.43 -35.77
CA LEU A 23 -17.34 -2.44 -34.71
C LEU A 23 -16.34 -2.09 -33.59
N LEU A 24 -15.54 -1.04 -33.77
CA LEU A 24 -14.63 -0.49 -32.79
C LEU A 24 -15.24 0.69 -32.03
N SER A 25 -16.54 0.66 -31.74
CA SER A 25 -17.11 1.51 -30.70
C SER A 25 -16.54 1.05 -29.35
N VAL A 26 -15.39 1.59 -29.01
CA VAL A 26 -14.83 1.53 -27.66
C VAL A 26 -15.90 2.16 -26.77
N ASN A 27 -16.60 1.34 -25.99
CA ASN A 27 -17.35 1.86 -24.86
C ASN A 27 -16.32 2.55 -23.95
N SER A 28 -16.16 3.85 -24.11
CA SER A 28 -15.52 4.68 -23.12
C SER A 28 -16.44 4.63 -21.91
N PHE A 29 -16.16 3.70 -21.00
CA PHE A 29 -16.68 3.83 -19.65
C PHE A 29 -16.04 5.12 -19.14
N ALA A 30 -16.84 6.16 -19.08
CA ALA A 30 -16.53 7.30 -18.24
C ALA A 30 -16.34 6.70 -16.85
N GLN A 31 -15.10 6.67 -16.39
CA GLN A 31 -14.79 6.37 -15.02
C GLN A 31 -15.35 7.56 -14.25
N ASP A 32 -16.58 7.39 -13.74
CA ASP A 32 -17.09 8.27 -12.70
C ASP A 32 -16.04 8.19 -11.58
N ASN A 33 -15.22 9.23 -11.49
CA ASN A 33 -14.44 9.49 -10.31
C ASN A 33 -15.45 9.88 -9.22
N GLU A 34 -16.21 8.89 -8.77
CA GLU A 34 -16.89 8.98 -7.49
C GLU A 34 -15.77 9.21 -6.48
N PHE A 35 -15.78 10.40 -5.88
CA PHE A 35 -14.91 10.69 -4.75
C PHE A 35 -15.31 9.70 -3.66
N VAL A 36 -14.68 8.53 -3.66
CA VAL A 36 -14.82 7.57 -2.58
C VAL A 36 -14.20 8.24 -1.37
N GLU A 37 -15.06 8.75 -0.51
CA GLU A 37 -14.64 9.36 0.75
C GLU A 37 -13.86 8.29 1.52
N GLU A 38 -12.57 8.51 1.64
CA GLU A 38 -11.65 7.54 2.22
C GLU A 38 -11.92 7.41 3.72
N VAL A 39 -12.46 6.27 4.09
CA VAL A 39 -12.89 5.98 5.47
C VAL A 39 -11.76 5.29 6.22
N VAL A 40 -11.31 5.90 7.31
CA VAL A 40 -10.27 5.36 8.18
C VAL A 40 -10.85 4.65 9.39
N SER A 41 -10.18 3.60 9.83
CA SER A 41 -10.57 2.80 10.98
C SER A 41 -9.78 3.13 12.25
N ILE A 42 -8.70 3.87 12.15
CA ILE A 42 -7.87 4.31 13.29
C ILE A 42 -8.20 5.76 13.69
N GLY A 43 -7.77 6.16 14.88
CA GLY A 43 -8.02 7.51 15.41
C GLY A 43 -9.41 7.71 16.00
N THR A 44 -10.25 6.68 16.07
CA THR A 44 -11.59 6.73 16.65
C THR A 44 -11.91 5.47 17.47
N ARG A 45 -12.62 5.65 18.58
CA ARG A 45 -13.20 4.52 19.35
C ARG A 45 -14.59 4.11 18.84
N GLY A 46 -15.14 4.85 17.91
CA GLY A 46 -16.48 4.64 17.35
C GLY A 46 -16.45 4.02 15.96
N LYS A 47 -17.46 4.38 15.19
CA LYS A 47 -17.55 3.96 13.77
C LYS A 47 -16.41 4.59 12.96
N PRO A 48 -15.96 3.91 11.89
CA PRO A 48 -15.02 4.47 10.93
C PRO A 48 -15.46 5.85 10.45
N ARG A 49 -14.52 6.76 10.24
CA ARG A 49 -14.76 8.15 9.84
C ARG A 49 -14.02 8.47 8.56
N SER A 50 -14.47 9.48 7.87
CA SER A 50 -13.72 10.10 6.80
C SER A 50 -12.41 10.72 7.31
N VAL A 51 -11.36 10.66 6.51
CA VAL A 51 -10.07 11.31 6.78
C VAL A 51 -10.26 12.79 7.08
N SER A 52 -11.11 13.46 6.32
CA SER A 52 -11.41 14.90 6.48
C SER A 52 -12.09 15.25 7.81
N SER A 53 -12.79 14.31 8.43
CA SER A 53 -13.48 14.49 9.72
C SER A 53 -12.68 13.98 10.92
N SER A 54 -11.46 13.47 10.70
CA SER A 54 -10.60 13.00 11.78
C SER A 54 -10.04 14.17 12.59
N PRO A 55 -10.13 14.18 13.91
CA PRO A 55 -9.54 15.21 14.75
C PRO A 55 -8.01 15.13 14.81
N VAL A 56 -7.43 14.04 14.33
CA VAL A 56 -5.99 13.76 14.32
C VAL A 56 -5.56 13.47 12.88
N PRO A 57 -4.39 13.97 12.43
CA PRO A 57 -3.92 13.72 11.08
C PRO A 57 -3.67 12.23 10.84
N VAL A 58 -4.41 11.66 9.91
CA VAL A 58 -4.24 10.29 9.44
C VAL A 58 -3.88 10.35 7.96
N ASP A 59 -2.74 9.78 7.62
CA ASP A 59 -2.39 9.57 6.22
C ASP A 59 -2.91 8.21 5.78
N VAL A 60 -3.45 8.15 4.59
CA VAL A 60 -3.88 6.91 3.96
C VAL A 60 -3.09 6.72 2.68
N LEU A 61 -2.47 5.56 2.55
CA LEU A 61 -1.67 5.17 1.41
C LEU A 61 -2.37 3.98 0.75
N SER A 62 -2.78 4.13 -0.49
CA SER A 62 -3.33 3.03 -1.26
C SER A 62 -2.24 2.01 -1.64
N ALA A 63 -2.63 0.78 -1.93
CA ALA A 63 -1.71 -0.24 -2.44
C ALA A 63 -0.99 0.23 -3.72
N ASP A 64 -1.70 0.96 -4.57
CA ASP A 64 -1.14 1.53 -5.80
C ASP A 64 -0.06 2.57 -5.51
N ASP A 65 -0.26 3.45 -4.53
CA ASP A 65 0.74 4.46 -4.15
C ASP A 65 1.99 3.82 -3.57
N ILE A 66 1.81 2.80 -2.74
CA ILE A 66 2.91 2.02 -2.18
C ILE A 66 3.70 1.31 -3.29
N SER A 67 3.02 0.72 -4.26
CA SER A 67 3.63 -0.03 -5.36
C SER A 67 4.42 0.81 -6.37
N LYS A 68 4.22 2.12 -6.40
CA LYS A 68 4.95 3.06 -7.30
C LYS A 68 6.43 3.19 -6.94
N THR A 69 6.83 2.77 -5.75
CA THR A 69 8.23 2.75 -5.36
C THR A 69 9.00 1.65 -6.11
N GLY A 70 10.26 1.89 -6.43
CA GLY A 70 11.06 1.00 -7.27
C GLY A 70 11.53 -0.31 -6.61
N THR A 71 11.07 -0.63 -5.41
CA THR A 71 11.44 -1.84 -4.65
C THR A 71 10.24 -2.76 -4.46
N ASP A 72 10.49 -4.05 -4.27
CA ASP A 72 9.46 -5.04 -3.93
C ASP A 72 9.34 -5.28 -2.41
N ASP A 73 10.24 -4.71 -1.62
CA ASP A 73 10.21 -4.82 -0.16
C ASP A 73 9.20 -3.80 0.41
N LEU A 74 8.12 -4.30 1.03
CA LEU A 74 7.08 -3.47 1.62
C LEU A 74 7.62 -2.41 2.58
N LEU A 75 8.60 -2.76 3.41
CA LEU A 75 9.13 -1.84 4.40
C LEU A 75 9.88 -0.66 3.76
N MET A 76 10.63 -0.94 2.70
CA MET A 76 11.31 0.09 1.92
C MET A 76 10.32 0.96 1.14
N GLN A 77 9.25 0.37 0.64
CA GLN A 77 8.15 1.10 0.00
C GLN A 77 7.49 2.07 0.98
N LEU A 78 7.18 1.59 2.19
CA LEU A 78 6.58 2.41 3.24
C LEU A 78 7.51 3.51 3.72
N GLN A 79 8.81 3.22 3.88
CA GLN A 79 9.80 4.22 4.27
C GLN A 79 9.90 5.36 3.24
N GLY A 80 9.78 5.04 1.96
CA GLY A 80 9.74 6.05 0.90
C GLY A 80 8.45 6.88 0.86
N SER A 81 7.36 6.33 1.36
CA SER A 81 6.02 6.93 1.26
C SER A 81 5.59 7.65 2.54
N ILE A 82 6.05 7.20 3.71
CA ILE A 82 5.66 7.74 5.02
C ILE A 82 6.80 8.58 5.58
N PRO A 83 6.66 9.92 5.65
CA PRO A 83 7.62 10.76 6.33
C PRO A 83 7.77 10.34 7.80
N SER A 84 8.97 10.35 8.33
CA SER A 84 9.30 9.96 9.70
C SER A 84 9.19 8.45 10.03
N LEU A 85 8.85 7.59 9.09
CA LEU A 85 9.01 6.15 9.24
C LEU A 85 10.45 5.76 8.95
N ASN A 86 11.05 5.00 9.84
CA ASN A 86 12.36 4.41 9.65
C ASN A 86 12.29 2.90 9.87
N VAL A 87 12.93 2.15 9.01
CA VAL A 87 13.06 0.70 9.11
C VAL A 87 14.53 0.34 9.18
N HIS A 88 14.92 -0.24 10.29
CA HIS A 88 16.30 -0.67 10.46
C HIS A 88 16.57 -1.96 9.70
N LEU A 89 17.51 -1.90 8.76
CA LEU A 89 18.13 -3.07 8.18
C LEU A 89 19.29 -3.48 9.09
N GLN A 90 19.20 -4.64 9.70
CA GLN A 90 20.20 -5.14 10.65
C GLN A 90 20.86 -6.41 10.13
N PRO A 91 21.74 -6.32 9.14
CA PRO A 91 22.28 -7.51 8.48
C PRO A 91 23.19 -8.37 9.36
N ILE A 92 23.61 -7.87 10.53
CA ILE A 92 24.61 -8.53 11.39
C ILE A 92 24.08 -8.73 12.82
N SER A 93 22.77 -8.73 13.02
CA SER A 93 22.18 -8.74 14.36
C SER A 93 21.46 -10.05 14.68
N ASP A 94 22.08 -11.20 14.44
CA ASP A 94 21.57 -12.51 14.84
C ASP A 94 20.07 -12.68 14.44
N ALA A 95 19.21 -13.17 15.33
CA ALA A 95 17.78 -13.31 15.05
C ALA A 95 17.05 -11.98 14.78
N ALA A 96 17.55 -10.86 15.30
CA ALA A 96 16.99 -9.54 15.05
C ALA A 96 17.16 -9.07 13.58
N SER A 97 18.06 -9.67 12.82
CA SER A 97 18.21 -9.42 11.38
C SER A 97 16.98 -9.88 10.56
N MET A 98 16.26 -10.86 11.08
CA MET A 98 15.06 -11.42 10.42
C MET A 98 13.79 -10.64 10.75
N ILE A 99 13.82 -9.82 11.81
CA ILE A 99 12.68 -9.04 12.28
C ILE A 99 13.00 -7.56 12.06
N ARG A 100 12.18 -6.93 11.24
CA ARG A 100 12.37 -5.52 10.88
C ARG A 100 11.21 -4.68 11.42
N PRO A 101 11.29 -4.25 12.68
CA PRO A 101 10.25 -3.42 13.26
C PRO A 101 10.30 -2.01 12.67
N ALA A 102 9.14 -1.35 12.67
CA ALA A 102 9.02 0.04 12.26
C ALA A 102 9.29 0.99 13.41
N ASN A 103 10.08 2.01 13.15
CA ASN A 103 10.26 3.16 14.03
C ASN A 103 9.52 4.36 13.43
N LEU A 104 8.72 5.02 14.22
CA LEU A 104 8.02 6.22 13.80
C LEU A 104 8.50 7.42 14.63
N ARG A 105 8.78 8.56 13.96
CA ARG A 105 9.19 9.81 14.61
C ARG A 105 10.47 9.68 15.44
N GLY A 106 11.36 8.77 15.11
CA GLY A 106 12.63 8.56 15.81
C GLY A 106 12.51 7.90 17.18
N LEU A 107 11.34 7.34 17.52
CA LEU A 107 11.13 6.59 18.76
C LEU A 107 11.35 5.10 18.53
N SER A 108 11.53 4.34 19.60
CA SER A 108 11.70 2.89 19.53
C SER A 108 10.48 2.17 18.95
N ALA A 109 10.69 0.98 18.45
CA ALA A 109 9.61 0.16 17.86
C ALA A 109 8.48 -0.16 18.84
N ASP A 110 8.75 -0.23 20.13
CA ASP A 110 7.74 -0.44 21.18
C ASP A 110 6.76 0.73 21.31
N SER A 111 7.14 1.90 20.82
CA SER A 111 6.31 3.11 20.85
C SER A 111 5.42 3.24 19.61
N THR A 112 5.55 2.35 18.63
CA THR A 112 4.77 2.34 17.39
C THR A 112 3.79 1.17 17.39
N LEU A 113 2.50 1.49 17.53
CA LEU A 113 1.47 0.46 17.57
C LEU A 113 1.11 -0.01 16.16
N ILE A 114 1.17 -1.31 15.95
CA ILE A 114 0.83 -1.92 14.67
C ILE A 114 -0.52 -2.65 14.77
N PHE A 115 -1.40 -2.37 13.83
CA PHE A 115 -2.65 -3.09 13.61
C PHE A 115 -2.64 -3.84 12.28
N THR A 116 -3.42 -4.91 12.23
CA THR A 116 -3.82 -5.60 11.00
C THR A 116 -5.33 -5.72 11.01
N ASN A 117 -6.00 -5.10 10.04
CA ASN A 117 -7.47 -5.00 9.99
C ASN A 117 -8.07 -4.47 11.31
N GLY A 118 -7.45 -3.45 11.90
CA GLY A 118 -7.89 -2.83 13.15
C GLY A 118 -7.64 -3.67 14.41
N LYS A 119 -7.01 -4.83 14.29
CA LYS A 119 -6.63 -5.67 15.44
C LYS A 119 -5.15 -5.49 15.75
N ARG A 120 -4.82 -5.34 17.04
CA ARG A 120 -3.43 -5.22 17.50
C ARG A 120 -2.61 -6.42 17.06
N ARG A 121 -1.50 -6.16 16.40
CA ARG A 121 -0.53 -7.19 16.06
C ARG A 121 0.32 -7.52 17.28
N HIS A 122 0.64 -8.80 17.42
CA HIS A 122 1.54 -9.26 18.49
C HIS A 122 2.97 -8.77 18.25
N HIS A 123 3.71 -8.61 19.34
CA HIS A 123 5.14 -8.35 19.30
C HIS A 123 5.89 -9.54 18.68
N ALA A 124 7.03 -9.26 18.07
CA ALA A 124 7.94 -10.31 17.63
C ALA A 124 8.51 -11.08 18.82
N SER A 125 8.92 -12.30 18.59
CA SER A 125 9.51 -13.17 19.63
C SER A 125 10.96 -12.79 20.00
N VAL A 126 11.55 -11.81 19.34
CA VAL A 126 12.94 -11.40 19.52
C VAL A 126 13.00 -10.01 20.12
N ILE A 127 13.76 -9.85 21.17
CA ILE A 127 14.15 -8.54 21.73
C ILE A 127 15.37 -8.06 20.93
N ALA A 128 15.30 -6.86 20.39
CA ALA A 128 16.39 -6.30 19.61
C ALA A 128 17.60 -5.98 20.52
N PHE A 129 18.76 -6.42 20.08
CA PHE A 129 20.04 -6.10 20.73
C PHE A 129 20.92 -5.34 19.72
N GLN A 130 21.12 -4.07 19.95
CA GLN A 130 21.78 -3.17 18.97
C GLN A 130 22.96 -2.39 19.51
N GLY A 131 23.45 -2.73 20.68
CA GLY A 131 24.59 -2.06 21.26
C GLY A 131 24.41 -0.56 21.49
N GLY A 132 23.21 -0.12 21.91
CA GLY A 132 22.87 1.27 22.20
C GLY A 132 22.11 2.02 21.10
N GLY A 133 21.61 1.33 20.09
CA GLY A 133 20.73 1.92 19.08
C GLY A 133 19.32 2.22 19.63
N VAL A 134 18.52 3.00 18.86
CA VAL A 134 17.16 3.42 19.26
C VAL A 134 16.21 2.26 19.55
N ASN A 135 16.48 1.10 18.97
CA ASN A 135 15.70 -0.12 19.19
C ASN A 135 16.33 -1.10 20.18
N ASP A 136 17.43 -0.70 20.86
CA ASP A 136 18.08 -1.59 21.81
C ASP A 136 17.13 -1.94 22.97
N GLY A 137 16.92 -3.22 23.20
CA GLY A 137 15.98 -3.72 24.18
C GLY A 137 14.49 -3.66 23.76
N SER A 138 14.18 -3.19 22.56
CA SER A 138 12.80 -3.11 22.08
C SER A 138 12.29 -4.44 21.51
N GLN A 139 10.99 -4.65 21.57
CA GLN A 139 10.30 -5.84 21.05
C GLN A 139 9.13 -5.42 20.14
N GLY A 140 9.45 -4.72 19.06
CA GLY A 140 8.44 -4.25 18.11
C GLY A 140 7.73 -5.39 17.35
N ALA A 141 6.62 -5.07 16.71
CA ALA A 141 5.94 -6.03 15.86
C ALA A 141 6.71 -6.27 14.55
N ASP A 142 6.79 -7.53 14.12
CA ASP A 142 7.34 -7.87 12.82
C ASP A 142 6.32 -7.58 11.73
N ILE A 143 6.62 -6.63 10.85
CA ILE A 143 5.80 -6.25 9.71
C ILE A 143 6.35 -6.79 8.39
N SER A 144 7.55 -7.36 8.37
CA SER A 144 8.18 -7.92 7.18
C SER A 144 7.43 -9.12 6.60
N VAL A 145 6.64 -9.80 7.42
CA VAL A 145 5.84 -10.97 7.01
C VAL A 145 4.52 -10.60 6.35
N ILE A 146 4.17 -9.32 6.26
CA ILE A 146 2.96 -8.87 5.59
C ILE A 146 3.27 -8.71 4.10
N PRO A 147 2.67 -9.52 3.20
CA PRO A 147 2.94 -9.39 1.79
C PRO A 147 2.28 -8.12 1.22
N ALA A 148 3.04 -7.33 0.45
CA ALA A 148 2.54 -6.10 -0.15
C ALA A 148 1.30 -6.32 -1.04
N ILE A 149 1.26 -7.46 -1.76
CA ILE A 149 0.13 -7.82 -2.64
C ILE A 149 -1.19 -8.06 -1.89
N ALA A 150 -1.13 -8.34 -0.59
CA ALA A 150 -2.32 -8.55 0.23
C ALA A 150 -2.88 -7.26 0.82
N LEU A 151 -2.25 -6.12 0.57
CA LEU A 151 -2.65 -4.85 1.13
C LEU A 151 -3.67 -4.15 0.23
N LYS A 152 -4.73 -3.66 0.84
CA LYS A 152 -5.67 -2.71 0.25
C LYS A 152 -5.19 -1.27 0.46
N ARG A 153 -4.78 -0.94 1.68
CA ARG A 153 -4.23 0.35 2.08
C ARG A 153 -3.47 0.25 3.40
N VAL A 154 -2.69 1.28 3.68
CA VAL A 154 -2.05 1.48 4.99
C VAL A 154 -2.50 2.82 5.55
N GLU A 155 -3.01 2.80 6.78
CA GLU A 155 -3.44 3.99 7.50
C GLU A 155 -2.39 4.33 8.55
N VAL A 156 -1.91 5.57 8.57
CA VAL A 156 -0.85 6.02 9.48
C VAL A 156 -1.32 7.21 10.30
N LEU A 157 -1.47 7.00 11.58
CA LEU A 157 -1.72 8.05 12.55
C LEU A 157 -0.36 8.52 13.10
N ARG A 158 0.08 9.70 12.66
CA ARG A 158 1.40 10.26 12.99
C ARG A 158 1.42 11.11 14.27
N ASP A 159 0.48 10.93 15.15
CA ASP A 159 0.43 11.64 16.42
C ASP A 159 0.36 10.67 17.59
N GLY A 160 0.69 11.16 18.77
CA GLY A 160 0.59 10.38 20.00
C GLY A 160 -0.86 9.99 20.27
N ALA A 161 -1.13 8.70 20.22
CA ALA A 161 -2.46 8.13 20.45
C ALA A 161 -2.53 7.28 21.74
N SER A 162 -1.56 7.45 22.63
CA SER A 162 -1.42 6.69 23.87
C SER A 162 -2.65 6.79 24.78
N ALA A 163 -3.33 7.94 24.81
CA ALA A 163 -4.57 8.12 25.56
C ALA A 163 -5.71 7.22 25.08
N GLN A 164 -5.67 6.82 23.80
CA GLN A 164 -6.70 6.00 23.19
C GLN A 164 -6.29 4.52 23.10
N TYR A 165 -5.02 4.24 22.82
CA TYR A 165 -4.53 2.91 22.48
C TYR A 165 -3.51 2.34 23.47
N GLY A 166 -3.02 3.14 24.43
CA GLY A 166 -2.03 2.72 25.42
C GLY A 166 -0.61 3.14 25.07
N SER A 167 0.34 2.72 25.92
CA SER A 167 1.75 3.15 25.87
C SER A 167 2.47 2.82 24.56
N ASP A 168 2.00 1.81 23.84
CA ASP A 168 2.63 1.39 22.59
C ASP A 168 2.33 2.35 21.42
N ALA A 169 1.43 3.32 21.61
CA ALA A 169 1.02 4.27 20.59
C ALA A 169 1.54 5.71 20.86
N ILE A 170 2.70 5.84 21.49
CA ILE A 170 3.32 7.15 21.77
C ILE A 170 3.82 7.79 20.49
N ALA A 171 4.46 7.02 19.63
CA ALA A 171 4.98 7.49 18.35
C ALA A 171 3.86 7.63 17.30
N GLY A 172 2.85 6.80 17.39
CA GLY A 172 1.75 6.74 16.45
C GLY A 172 1.20 5.33 16.26
N VAL A 173 0.31 5.19 15.28
CA VAL A 173 -0.34 3.92 14.95
C VAL A 173 -0.24 3.67 13.46
N ILE A 174 0.10 2.46 13.06
CA ILE A 174 0.09 2.02 11.67
C ILE A 174 -0.90 0.85 11.55
N ASN A 175 -1.89 0.98 10.68
CA ASN A 175 -2.87 -0.08 10.43
C ASN A 175 -2.75 -0.58 8.99
N PHE A 176 -2.44 -1.85 8.86
CA PHE A 176 -2.41 -2.57 7.59
C PHE A 176 -3.81 -3.12 7.32
N VAL A 177 -4.49 -2.55 6.37
CA VAL A 177 -5.80 -3.03 5.91
C VAL A 177 -5.57 -3.99 4.76
N LEU A 178 -5.92 -5.24 4.98
CA LEU A 178 -5.78 -6.29 3.97
C LEU A 178 -6.93 -6.22 2.97
N ASP A 179 -6.67 -6.65 1.76
CA ASP A 179 -7.68 -6.78 0.73
C ASP A 179 -8.64 -7.91 1.08
N ASP A 180 -9.92 -7.69 0.83
CA ASP A 180 -11.03 -8.62 1.08
C ASP A 180 -11.59 -9.23 -0.21
N ILE A 181 -10.88 -9.08 -1.33
CA ILE A 181 -11.26 -9.67 -2.62
C ILE A 181 -11.29 -11.18 -2.48
N SER A 182 -12.45 -11.77 -2.72
CA SER A 182 -12.68 -13.23 -2.67
C SER A 182 -12.59 -13.91 -4.04
N GLU A 183 -12.62 -13.14 -5.13
CA GLU A 183 -12.64 -13.63 -6.50
C GLU A 183 -11.67 -12.84 -7.37
N GLY A 184 -11.08 -13.50 -8.35
CA GLY A 184 -10.11 -12.89 -9.27
C GLY A 184 -8.66 -13.16 -8.86
N GLY A 185 -7.74 -12.46 -9.51
CA GLY A 185 -6.32 -12.52 -9.25
C GLY A 185 -5.58 -11.43 -10.00
N SER A 186 -4.41 -11.04 -9.50
CA SER A 186 -3.53 -10.08 -10.17
C SER A 186 -2.17 -10.72 -10.42
N LEU A 187 -1.58 -10.40 -11.57
CA LEU A 187 -0.21 -10.75 -11.91
C LEU A 187 0.52 -9.46 -12.28
N SER A 188 1.54 -9.15 -11.53
CA SER A 188 2.40 -8.00 -11.83
C SER A 188 3.79 -8.48 -12.22
N TYR A 189 4.36 -7.85 -13.25
CA TYR A 189 5.73 -8.09 -13.68
C TYR A 189 6.47 -6.76 -13.73
N LYS A 190 7.60 -6.68 -13.01
CA LYS A 190 8.47 -5.50 -13.00
C LYS A 190 9.81 -5.83 -13.64
N MET A 191 10.29 -4.96 -14.51
CA MET A 191 11.66 -4.97 -15.01
C MET A 191 12.33 -3.66 -14.60
N GLY A 192 13.54 -3.75 -14.09
CA GLY A 192 14.36 -2.59 -13.76
C GLY A 192 15.80 -2.82 -14.19
N GLU A 193 16.47 -1.75 -14.58
CA GLU A 193 17.89 -1.73 -14.92
C GLU A 193 18.59 -0.72 -14.03
N TYR A 194 19.73 -1.11 -13.47
CA TYR A 194 20.60 -0.20 -12.74
C TYR A 194 21.53 0.50 -13.72
N THR A 195 21.49 1.80 -13.80
CA THR A 195 22.40 2.65 -14.57
C THR A 195 23.45 3.27 -13.66
#